data_9230db8b007bd269c59b3c18c17b9f97
#
_entry.id   9230db8b007bd269c59b3c18c17b9f97
#
_cell.length_a   1.000
_cell.length_b   1.000
_cell.length_c   1.000
_cell.angle_alpha   90.00
_cell.angle_beta   90.00
_cell.angle_gamma   90.00
#
_symmetry.space_group_name_H-M   'P 1'
#
loop_
_entity.id
_entity.type
_entity.pdbx_description
1 polymer ?
#
loop_
_entity_poly.entity_id
_entity_poly.type
_entity_poly.pdbx_seq_one_letter_code
_entity_poly.pdbx_strand_id
1 'polypeptide(L)'
;MKTLIFAGGEIKDYSFVNTDSDFVICADRGIVHAEKLGIFPDIVTGDFDSYTGEVIQFGEVYRTIPEKDDTDTMIAVKLAIERGATDIKLYGGTGGRFDHTFANIQTLIYAYENSCKMSIYDEENIITLQGKGTEFYPKYKDWYFSVFSLTEKLHITEMSGVKYPLKDYTLTQNFPLGVSNEIIDTAKITIESGLALIVRS
;
A
#
# COMPACT_ATOMS: atom_id res chain seq x y z
N MET A 1 -9.23 -13.49 -0.09
CA MET A 1 -10.10 -12.51 0.62
C MET A 1 -9.56 -11.12 0.36
N LYS A 2 -10.42 -10.20 -0.08
CA LYS A 2 -10.09 -8.78 -0.24
C LYS A 2 -10.20 -8.10 1.12
N THR A 3 -9.18 -7.40 1.55
CA THR A 3 -9.15 -6.73 2.85
C THR A 3 -8.88 -5.25 2.69
N LEU A 4 -9.65 -4.43 3.40
CA LEU A 4 -9.48 -3.00 3.49
C LEU A 4 -8.84 -2.69 4.85
N ILE A 5 -7.77 -1.91 4.84
CA ILE A 5 -7.12 -1.42 6.06
C ILE A 5 -7.13 0.10 6.06
N PHE A 6 -7.60 0.69 7.15
CA PHE A 6 -7.45 2.10 7.43
C PHE A 6 -6.36 2.32 8.48
N ALA A 7 -5.33 3.09 8.15
CA ALA A 7 -4.31 3.56 9.07
C ALA A 7 -4.59 5.02 9.51
N GLY A 8 -3.81 5.53 10.45
CA GLY A 8 -4.08 6.81 11.11
C GLY A 8 -3.66 8.08 10.34
N GLY A 9 -3.13 7.97 9.11
CA GLY A 9 -2.77 9.13 8.28
C GLY A 9 -3.99 9.91 7.82
N GLU A 10 -3.81 11.19 7.48
CA GLU A 10 -4.91 12.05 7.07
C GLU A 10 -5.48 11.64 5.70
N ILE A 11 -6.81 11.59 5.58
CA ILE A 11 -7.57 11.49 4.33
C ILE A 11 -8.48 12.71 4.27
N LYS A 12 -8.27 13.56 3.26
CA LYS A 12 -9.03 14.81 3.08
C LYS A 12 -10.26 14.60 2.19
N ASP A 13 -10.11 13.81 1.13
CA ASP A 13 -11.18 13.46 0.19
C ASP A 13 -11.37 11.94 0.18
N TYR A 14 -12.56 11.47 0.45
CA TYR A 14 -12.90 10.05 0.46
C TYR A 14 -13.40 9.53 -0.89
N SER A 15 -13.52 10.37 -1.91
CA SER A 15 -14.06 10.00 -3.22
C SER A 15 -13.26 8.93 -3.96
N PHE A 16 -11.96 8.79 -3.63
CA PHE A 16 -11.08 7.77 -4.23
C PHE A 16 -11.10 6.44 -3.45
N VAL A 17 -11.71 6.39 -2.27
CA VAL A 17 -11.75 5.19 -1.43
C VAL A 17 -12.68 4.16 -2.02
N ASN A 18 -12.12 3.03 -2.44
CA ASN A 18 -12.92 1.90 -2.89
C ASN A 18 -13.20 0.96 -1.71
N THR A 19 -14.45 0.92 -1.27
CA THR A 19 -14.92 0.15 -0.11
C THR A 19 -15.31 -1.29 -0.43
N ASP A 20 -15.15 -1.75 -1.69
CA ASP A 20 -15.39 -3.16 -2.07
C ASP A 20 -14.37 -4.08 -1.41
N SER A 21 -14.77 -4.70 -0.33
CA SER A 21 -13.93 -5.59 0.49
C SER A 21 -14.78 -6.64 1.21
N ASP A 22 -14.15 -7.77 1.52
CA ASP A 22 -14.74 -8.86 2.30
C ASP A 22 -14.48 -8.68 3.81
N PHE A 23 -13.46 -7.89 4.17
CA PHE A 23 -12.97 -7.74 5.53
C PHE A 23 -12.35 -6.35 5.75
N VAL A 24 -12.60 -5.74 6.90
CA VAL A 24 -12.13 -4.38 7.22
C VAL A 24 -11.38 -4.37 8.54
N ILE A 25 -10.17 -3.81 8.54
CA ILE A 25 -9.36 -3.60 9.74
C ILE A 25 -9.05 -2.12 9.89
N CYS A 26 -9.18 -1.59 11.10
CA CYS A 26 -8.72 -0.25 11.43
C CYS A 26 -7.52 -0.31 12.37
N ALA A 27 -6.42 0.36 11.99
CA ALA A 27 -5.22 0.49 12.78
C ALA A 27 -5.21 1.88 13.44
N ASP A 28 -5.21 1.91 14.78
CA ASP A 28 -5.19 3.13 15.60
C ASP A 28 -6.28 4.13 15.16
N ARG A 29 -5.90 5.37 14.82
CA ARG A 29 -6.83 6.42 14.36
C ARG A 29 -7.53 6.10 13.03
N GLY A 30 -7.17 5.01 12.35
CA GLY A 30 -7.86 4.55 11.15
C GLY A 30 -9.36 4.31 11.33
N ILE A 31 -9.81 4.09 12.56
CA ILE A 31 -11.22 3.97 12.93
C ILE A 31 -12.05 5.20 12.55
N VAL A 32 -11.45 6.40 12.62
CA VAL A 32 -12.13 7.66 12.24
C VAL A 32 -12.50 7.68 10.75
N HIS A 33 -11.71 7.01 9.90
CA HIS A 33 -12.00 6.92 8.48
C HIS A 33 -13.17 5.97 8.20
N ALA A 34 -13.21 4.83 8.89
CA ALA A 34 -14.32 3.89 8.81
C ALA A 34 -15.64 4.55 9.26
N GLU A 35 -15.62 5.28 10.37
CA GLU A 35 -16.78 6.04 10.87
C GLU A 35 -17.30 7.06 9.85
N LYS A 36 -16.41 7.85 9.24
CA LYS A 36 -16.80 8.85 8.22
C LYS A 36 -17.41 8.21 6.97
N LEU A 37 -17.01 6.99 6.64
CA LEU A 37 -17.54 6.22 5.51
C LEU A 37 -18.78 5.39 5.88
N GLY A 38 -19.17 5.35 7.16
CA GLY A 38 -20.25 4.49 7.65
C GLY A 38 -19.93 3.00 7.56
N ILE A 39 -18.63 2.65 7.62
CA ILE A 39 -18.15 1.26 7.55
C ILE A 39 -17.97 0.75 8.97
N PHE A 40 -18.44 -0.47 9.23
CA PHE A 40 -18.24 -1.17 10.49
C PHE A 40 -17.01 -2.09 10.34
N PRO A 41 -15.87 -1.83 11.04
CA PRO A 41 -14.70 -2.68 10.94
C PRO A 41 -14.91 -4.04 11.63
N ASP A 42 -14.35 -5.10 11.04
CA ASP A 42 -14.31 -6.44 11.63
C ASP A 42 -13.29 -6.53 12.76
N ILE A 43 -12.14 -5.84 12.60
CA ILE A 43 -11.10 -5.75 13.63
C ILE A 43 -10.68 -4.28 13.80
N VAL A 44 -10.45 -3.88 15.05
CA VAL A 44 -9.71 -2.66 15.37
C VAL A 44 -8.47 -3.02 16.17
N THR A 45 -7.31 -2.44 15.81
CA THR A 45 -6.03 -2.67 16.50
C THR A 45 -5.36 -1.36 16.85
N GLY A 46 -4.78 -1.25 18.02
CA GLY A 46 -4.09 -0.07 18.51
C GLY A 46 -4.09 0.03 20.02
N ASP A 47 -3.45 1.08 20.56
CA ASP A 47 -3.52 1.44 21.99
C ASP A 47 -4.74 2.31 22.30
N PHE A 48 -5.30 2.94 21.27
CA PHE A 48 -6.48 3.82 21.31
C PHE A 48 -6.31 5.09 22.17
N ASP A 49 -5.10 5.49 22.48
CA ASP A 49 -4.81 6.68 23.29
C ASP A 49 -5.36 7.97 22.65
N SER A 50 -5.41 7.98 21.32
CA SER A 50 -5.87 9.13 20.52
C SER A 50 -7.35 9.06 20.13
N TYR A 51 -8.06 7.99 20.48
CA TYR A 51 -9.46 7.78 20.11
C TYR A 51 -10.40 8.00 21.30
N THR A 52 -11.34 8.92 21.14
CA THR A 52 -12.29 9.31 22.21
C THR A 52 -13.65 8.62 22.13
N GLY A 53 -13.89 7.80 21.10
CA GLY A 53 -15.13 7.06 20.92
C GLY A 53 -15.18 5.74 21.71
N GLU A 54 -16.32 5.04 21.64
CA GLU A 54 -16.49 3.73 22.28
C GLU A 54 -16.02 2.59 21.38
N VAL A 55 -14.80 2.10 21.60
CA VAL A 55 -14.19 0.99 20.83
C VAL A 55 -14.99 -0.32 20.92
N ILE A 56 -15.76 -0.48 22.00
CA ILE A 56 -16.55 -1.72 22.28
C ILE A 56 -17.68 -1.95 21.26
N GLN A 57 -18.04 -0.95 20.47
CA GLN A 57 -19.09 -1.06 19.44
C GLN A 57 -18.63 -1.75 18.16
N PHE A 58 -17.34 -1.99 18.00
CA PHE A 58 -16.77 -2.60 16.80
C PHE A 58 -16.60 -4.11 16.96
N GLY A 59 -16.22 -4.80 15.91
CA GLY A 59 -16.02 -6.26 15.91
C GLY A 59 -14.96 -6.74 16.91
N GLU A 60 -13.92 -7.38 16.46
CA GLU A 60 -12.82 -7.82 17.34
C GLU A 60 -11.88 -6.66 17.70
N VAL A 61 -11.58 -6.49 19.00
CA VAL A 61 -10.64 -5.47 19.49
C VAL A 61 -9.31 -6.10 19.85
N TYR A 62 -8.28 -5.79 19.08
CA TYR A 62 -6.91 -6.24 19.32
C TYR A 62 -6.09 -5.11 19.95
N ARG A 63 -6.05 -5.08 21.29
CA ARG A 63 -5.31 -4.07 22.04
C ARG A 63 -3.81 -4.34 21.96
N THR A 64 -3.07 -3.32 21.60
CA THR A 64 -1.60 -3.33 21.60
C THR A 64 -1.06 -2.53 22.78
N ILE A 65 0.16 -2.84 23.20
CA ILE A 65 0.89 -2.04 24.19
C ILE A 65 1.81 -1.05 23.46
N PRO A 66 2.09 0.13 24.05
CA PRO A 66 2.98 1.13 23.41
C PRO A 66 4.40 0.60 23.13
N GLU A 67 4.95 -0.23 24.03
CA GLU A 67 6.30 -0.81 23.90
C GLU A 67 6.30 -2.07 23.03
N LYS A 68 5.82 -1.97 21.78
CA LYS A 68 5.83 -3.07 20.82
C LYS A 68 6.84 -2.84 19.71
N ASP A 69 7.35 -3.92 19.12
CA ASP A 69 8.31 -3.87 18.02
C ASP A 69 7.67 -3.49 16.67
N ASP A 70 6.36 -3.74 16.51
CA ASP A 70 5.62 -3.52 15.27
C ASP A 70 4.78 -2.22 15.31
N THR A 71 4.63 -1.56 14.16
CA THR A 71 3.65 -0.49 14.00
C THR A 71 2.22 -1.06 13.98
N ASP A 72 1.21 -0.24 14.33
CA ASP A 72 -0.20 -0.69 14.27
C ASP A 72 -0.62 -1.12 12.87
N THR A 73 -0.11 -0.45 11.83
CA THR A 73 -0.34 -0.86 10.43
C THR A 73 0.27 -2.23 10.14
N MET A 74 1.50 -2.51 10.61
CA MET A 74 2.13 -3.82 10.43
C MET A 74 1.32 -4.90 11.13
N ILE A 75 0.83 -4.65 12.34
CA ILE A 75 -0.04 -5.59 13.08
C ILE A 75 -1.33 -5.84 12.30
N ALA A 76 -1.97 -4.79 11.77
CA ALA A 76 -3.19 -4.93 10.98
C ALA A 76 -2.95 -5.79 9.73
N VAL A 77 -1.82 -5.62 9.05
CA VAL A 77 -1.47 -6.44 7.87
C VAL A 77 -1.18 -7.89 8.25
N LYS A 78 -0.47 -8.14 9.36
CA LYS A 78 -0.26 -9.49 9.88
C LYS A 78 -1.59 -10.19 10.18
N LEU A 79 -2.48 -9.53 10.90
CA LEU A 79 -3.83 -10.04 11.20
C LEU A 79 -4.64 -10.31 9.92
N ALA A 80 -4.58 -9.42 8.94
CA ALA A 80 -5.24 -9.63 7.65
C ALA A 80 -4.75 -10.91 6.96
N ILE A 81 -3.44 -11.10 6.88
CA ILE A 81 -2.82 -12.29 6.25
C ILE A 81 -3.19 -13.57 7.03
N GLU A 82 -3.13 -13.56 8.35
CA GLU A 82 -3.55 -14.67 9.21
C GLU A 82 -5.02 -15.05 9.01
N ARG A 83 -5.89 -14.08 8.68
CA ARG A 83 -7.30 -14.28 8.34
C ARG A 83 -7.53 -14.65 6.87
N GLY A 84 -6.46 -14.83 6.08
CA GLY A 84 -6.52 -15.30 4.70
C GLY A 84 -6.68 -14.17 3.66
N ALA A 85 -6.23 -12.95 3.97
CA ALA A 85 -6.16 -11.88 2.97
C ALA A 85 -5.22 -12.26 1.83
N THR A 86 -5.66 -12.01 0.60
CA THR A 86 -4.88 -12.19 -0.63
C THR A 86 -4.69 -10.89 -1.39
N ASP A 87 -5.49 -9.88 -1.07
CA ASP A 87 -5.44 -8.54 -1.66
C ASP A 87 -5.79 -7.51 -0.58
N ILE A 88 -4.84 -6.65 -0.23
CA ILE A 88 -4.97 -5.62 0.79
C ILE A 88 -4.92 -4.24 0.14
N LYS A 89 -5.91 -3.40 0.45
CA LYS A 89 -5.88 -1.97 0.16
C LYS A 89 -5.68 -1.21 1.47
N LEU A 90 -4.58 -0.46 1.56
CA LEU A 90 -4.27 0.39 2.70
C LEU A 90 -4.59 1.86 2.36
N TYR A 91 -5.44 2.48 3.15
CA TYR A 91 -5.75 3.91 3.13
C TYR A 91 -5.25 4.58 4.41
N GLY A 92 -4.89 5.87 4.33
CA GLY A 92 -4.28 6.58 5.46
C GLY A 92 -2.86 6.07 5.80
N GLY A 93 -2.20 5.41 4.85
CA GLY A 93 -0.82 4.94 4.98
C GLY A 93 0.25 6.00 4.68
N THR A 94 -0.17 7.16 4.18
CA THR A 94 0.66 8.32 3.80
C THR A 94 0.08 9.60 4.42
N GLY A 95 0.60 10.77 4.02
CA GLY A 95 -0.02 12.06 4.39
C GLY A 95 0.26 12.54 5.80
N GLY A 96 1.31 12.03 6.45
CA GLY A 96 1.71 12.41 7.78
C GLY A 96 3.22 12.40 7.98
N ARG A 97 3.68 11.86 9.09
CA ARG A 97 5.11 11.66 9.36
C ARG A 97 5.74 10.77 8.30
N PHE A 98 6.86 11.20 7.74
CA PHE A 98 7.55 10.46 6.68
C PHE A 98 8.06 9.08 7.13
N ASP A 99 8.49 8.95 8.38
CA ASP A 99 8.92 7.67 8.96
C ASP A 99 7.79 6.62 8.95
N HIS A 100 6.55 7.02 9.24
CA HIS A 100 5.39 6.14 9.11
C HIS A 100 5.10 5.76 7.65
N THR A 101 5.22 6.72 6.71
CA THR A 101 5.07 6.41 5.28
C THR A 101 6.12 5.39 4.84
N PHE A 102 7.38 5.57 5.27
CA PHE A 102 8.45 4.63 4.95
C PHE A 102 8.23 3.24 5.59
N ALA A 103 7.77 3.19 6.85
CA ALA A 103 7.41 1.94 7.51
C ALA A 103 6.26 1.20 6.77
N ASN A 104 5.30 1.94 6.23
CA ASN A 104 4.22 1.36 5.44
C ASN A 104 4.71 0.81 4.08
N ILE A 105 5.77 1.39 3.49
CA ILE A 105 6.45 0.79 2.33
C ILE A 105 7.11 -0.54 2.73
N GLN A 106 7.73 -0.63 3.92
CA GLN A 106 8.27 -1.89 4.44
C GLN A 106 7.15 -2.91 4.67
N THR A 107 5.97 -2.47 5.09
CA THR A 107 4.80 -3.33 5.25
C THR A 107 4.32 -3.93 3.91
N LEU A 108 4.46 -3.19 2.78
CA LEU A 108 4.23 -3.75 1.44
C LEU A 108 5.18 -4.93 1.16
N ILE A 109 6.46 -4.80 1.55
CA ILE A 109 7.44 -5.89 1.34
C ILE A 109 7.04 -7.12 2.16
N TYR A 110 6.65 -6.92 3.42
CA TYR A 110 6.16 -8.01 4.26
C TYR A 110 4.96 -8.74 3.62
N ALA A 111 3.97 -7.99 3.12
CA ALA A 111 2.81 -8.57 2.45
C ALA A 111 3.23 -9.37 1.20
N TYR A 112 4.13 -8.82 0.37
CA TYR A 112 4.67 -9.48 -0.81
C TYR A 112 5.38 -10.81 -0.47
N GLU A 113 6.24 -10.83 0.55
CA GLU A 113 6.95 -12.02 1.02
C GLU A 113 5.99 -13.10 1.52
N ASN A 114 4.82 -12.71 2.03
CA ASN A 114 3.75 -13.60 2.45
C ASN A 114 2.72 -13.90 1.33
N SER A 115 3.07 -13.67 0.06
CA SER A 115 2.22 -13.93 -1.11
C SER A 115 0.87 -13.22 -1.07
N CYS A 116 0.80 -12.09 -0.38
CA CYS A 116 -0.37 -11.23 -0.32
C CYS A 116 -0.13 -9.97 -1.16
N LYS A 117 -1.00 -9.70 -2.13
CA LYS A 117 -0.97 -8.45 -2.87
C LYS A 117 -1.38 -7.31 -1.95
N MET A 118 -0.63 -6.23 -1.94
CA MET A 118 -0.97 -5.05 -1.16
C MET A 118 -0.71 -3.79 -1.96
N SER A 119 -1.56 -2.79 -1.75
CA SER A 119 -1.42 -1.46 -2.36
C SER A 119 -1.75 -0.39 -1.33
N ILE A 120 -0.98 0.71 -1.33
CA ILE A 120 -1.26 1.91 -0.54
C ILE A 120 -1.90 2.94 -1.47
N TYR A 121 -2.97 3.55 -0.99
CA TYR A 121 -3.73 4.56 -1.73
C TYR A 121 -3.81 5.85 -0.93
N ASP A 122 -3.59 6.97 -1.60
CA ASP A 122 -4.00 8.29 -1.14
C ASP A 122 -4.60 9.10 -2.31
N GLU A 123 -4.89 10.38 -2.09
CA GLU A 123 -5.52 11.26 -3.09
C GLU A 123 -4.68 11.41 -4.35
N GLU A 124 -3.35 11.33 -4.23
CA GLU A 124 -2.38 11.65 -5.27
C GLU A 124 -1.51 10.44 -5.66
N ASN A 125 -1.58 9.34 -4.89
CA ASN A 125 -0.67 8.22 -5.08
C ASN A 125 -1.37 6.86 -5.04
N ILE A 126 -0.86 5.94 -5.87
CA ILE A 126 -1.09 4.50 -5.74
C ILE A 126 0.28 3.83 -5.73
N ILE A 127 0.62 3.21 -4.61
CA ILE A 127 1.93 2.59 -4.37
C ILE A 127 1.76 1.09 -4.29
N THR A 128 2.50 0.35 -5.13
CA THR A 128 2.43 -1.12 -5.21
C THR A 128 3.81 -1.72 -5.37
N LEU A 129 3.92 -3.04 -5.21
CA LEU A 129 5.13 -3.79 -5.54
C LEU A 129 4.93 -4.67 -6.77
N GLN A 130 6.01 -4.85 -7.52
CA GLN A 130 6.09 -5.86 -8.58
C GLN A 130 7.41 -6.62 -8.45
N GLY A 131 7.33 -7.94 -8.31
CA GLY A 131 8.47 -8.84 -8.40
C GLY A 131 8.64 -9.43 -9.80
N LYS A 132 9.29 -10.58 -9.88
CA LYS A 132 9.52 -11.31 -11.14
C LYS A 132 8.20 -11.61 -11.87
N GLY A 133 8.17 -11.32 -13.15
CA GLY A 133 7.01 -11.56 -14.02
C GLY A 133 6.63 -10.36 -14.86
N THR A 134 5.50 -10.46 -15.54
CA THR A 134 4.95 -9.39 -16.37
C THR A 134 3.67 -8.87 -15.76
N GLU A 135 3.60 -7.54 -15.58
CA GLU A 135 2.38 -6.86 -15.16
C GLU A 135 2.03 -5.72 -16.11
N PHE A 136 0.75 -5.33 -16.10
CA PHE A 136 0.19 -4.29 -16.95
C PHE A 136 -0.44 -3.22 -16.07
N TYR A 137 -0.11 -1.95 -16.38
CA TYR A 137 -0.60 -0.79 -15.67
C TYR A 137 -1.34 0.12 -16.66
N PRO A 138 -2.67 0.14 -16.64
CA PRO A 138 -3.45 1.04 -17.49
C PRO A 138 -3.17 2.49 -17.09
N LYS A 139 -3.23 3.40 -18.07
CA LYS A 139 -3.15 4.84 -17.82
C LYS A 139 -4.24 5.23 -16.81
N TYR A 140 -3.85 5.98 -15.79
CA TYR A 140 -4.75 6.51 -14.79
C TYR A 140 -4.58 8.02 -14.68
N LYS A 141 -5.56 8.75 -15.14
CA LYS A 141 -5.48 10.22 -15.23
C LYS A 141 -4.21 10.65 -16.00
N ASP A 142 -3.69 11.82 -15.73
CA ASP A 142 -2.40 12.30 -16.25
C ASP A 142 -1.28 12.13 -15.21
N TRP A 143 -1.35 11.04 -14.46
CA TRP A 143 -0.40 10.72 -13.41
C TRP A 143 0.91 10.20 -13.95
N TYR A 144 1.98 10.53 -13.26
CA TYR A 144 3.30 9.96 -13.49
C TYR A 144 3.34 8.49 -13.10
N PHE A 145 4.30 7.80 -13.68
CA PHE A 145 4.56 6.39 -13.46
C PHE A 145 6.02 6.20 -13.10
N SER A 146 6.30 5.94 -11.83
CA SER A 146 7.66 5.81 -11.31
C SER A 146 7.96 4.38 -10.92
N VAL A 147 9.17 3.93 -11.23
CA VAL A 147 9.68 2.59 -10.92
C VAL A 147 10.99 2.71 -10.17
N PHE A 148 11.01 2.25 -8.92
CA PHE A 148 12.20 2.24 -8.08
C PHE A 148 12.64 0.82 -7.79
N SER A 149 13.96 0.57 -7.70
CA SER A 149 14.47 -0.68 -7.19
C SER A 149 14.46 -0.69 -5.66
N LEU A 150 13.81 -1.68 -5.05
CA LEU A 150 13.89 -1.97 -3.61
C LEU A 150 15.00 -2.98 -3.28
N THR A 151 15.58 -3.61 -4.29
CA THR A 151 16.72 -4.51 -4.18
C THR A 151 17.98 -3.83 -4.71
N GLU A 152 19.16 -4.34 -4.41
CA GLU A 152 20.42 -3.79 -4.94
C GLU A 152 20.37 -3.61 -6.45
N LYS A 153 19.76 -4.58 -7.15
CA LYS A 153 19.55 -4.59 -8.59
C LYS A 153 18.13 -5.03 -8.93
N LEU A 154 17.51 -4.34 -9.86
CA LEU A 154 16.22 -4.68 -10.46
C LEU A 154 16.41 -4.81 -11.98
N HIS A 155 16.35 -6.03 -12.50
CA HIS A 155 16.52 -6.26 -13.94
C HIS A 155 15.17 -6.28 -14.66
N ILE A 156 14.98 -5.29 -15.54
CA ILE A 156 13.79 -5.12 -16.37
C ILE A 156 14.15 -5.53 -17.80
N THR A 157 13.56 -6.62 -18.26
CA THR A 157 13.75 -7.08 -19.66
C THR A 157 12.96 -6.22 -20.63
N GLU A 158 11.79 -5.72 -20.22
CA GLU A 158 10.96 -4.83 -21.01
C GLU A 158 10.15 -3.88 -20.12
N MET A 159 10.17 -2.58 -20.45
CA MET A 159 9.17 -1.61 -20.02
C MET A 159 8.71 -0.84 -21.27
N SER A 160 7.47 -1.04 -21.68
CA SER A 160 6.86 -0.47 -22.88
C SER A 160 5.50 0.16 -22.60
N GLY A 161 4.92 0.88 -23.56
CA GLY A 161 3.67 1.62 -23.37
C GLY A 161 3.83 2.91 -22.56
N VAL A 162 5.08 3.36 -22.37
CA VAL A 162 5.47 4.56 -21.63
C VAL A 162 6.31 5.49 -22.50
N LYS A 163 6.41 6.74 -22.10
CA LYS A 163 7.16 7.78 -22.83
C LYS A 163 8.67 7.48 -22.90
N TYR A 164 9.23 6.93 -21.82
CA TYR A 164 10.64 6.55 -21.71
C TYR A 164 10.74 5.04 -21.50
N PRO A 165 10.71 4.23 -22.60
CA PRO A 165 10.75 2.77 -22.49
C PRO A 165 12.14 2.29 -22.07
N LEU A 166 12.18 1.11 -21.43
CA LEU A 166 13.41 0.40 -21.10
C LEU A 166 13.42 -0.97 -21.76
N LYS A 167 14.59 -1.42 -22.18
CA LYS A 167 14.82 -2.76 -22.71
C LYS A 167 16.13 -3.29 -22.18
N ASP A 168 16.07 -4.46 -21.55
CA ASP A 168 17.24 -5.13 -20.99
C ASP A 168 18.08 -4.21 -20.09
N TYR A 169 17.43 -3.57 -19.11
CA TYR A 169 18.02 -2.54 -18.27
C TYR A 169 18.01 -2.92 -16.80
N THR A 170 19.09 -2.62 -16.09
CA THR A 170 19.17 -2.83 -14.64
C THR A 170 19.10 -1.49 -13.92
N LEU A 171 18.01 -1.31 -13.17
CA LEU A 171 17.88 -0.22 -12.18
C LEU A 171 18.60 -0.63 -10.89
N THR A 172 19.15 0.36 -10.19
CA THR A 172 19.78 0.16 -8.88
C THR A 172 19.11 1.04 -7.83
N GLN A 173 19.13 0.61 -6.58
CA GLN A 173 18.46 1.33 -5.49
C GLN A 173 19.07 2.70 -5.15
N ASN A 174 20.29 2.98 -5.61
CA ASN A 174 21.01 4.23 -5.36
C ASN A 174 20.91 5.24 -6.51
N PHE A 175 20.16 4.93 -7.58
CA PHE A 175 20.02 5.80 -8.73
C PHE A 175 18.56 5.87 -9.22
N PRO A 176 17.89 7.04 -9.08
CA PRO A 176 16.45 7.18 -9.33
C PRO A 176 16.10 7.41 -10.81
N LEU A 177 16.63 6.60 -11.73
CA LEU A 177 16.37 6.74 -13.16
C LEU A 177 14.89 6.60 -13.54
N GLY A 178 14.15 5.75 -12.85
CA GLY A 178 12.76 5.39 -13.18
C GLY A 178 11.70 6.38 -12.72
N VAL A 179 12.06 7.59 -12.33
CA VAL A 179 11.12 8.59 -11.78
C VAL A 179 10.41 9.36 -12.89
N SER A 180 9.13 9.68 -12.69
CA SER A 180 8.31 10.58 -13.52
C SER A 180 8.23 10.17 -14.99
N ASN A 181 8.08 8.89 -15.28
CA ASN A 181 7.66 8.43 -16.59
C ASN A 181 6.16 8.72 -16.80
N GLU A 182 5.67 8.59 -18.01
CA GLU A 182 4.27 8.81 -18.38
C GLU A 182 3.74 7.57 -19.10
N ILE A 183 2.59 7.05 -18.68
CA ILE A 183 1.92 5.98 -19.41
C ILE A 183 1.18 6.59 -20.61
N ILE A 184 1.44 6.07 -21.80
CA ILE A 184 0.78 6.53 -23.03
C ILE A 184 -0.64 5.94 -23.10
N ASP A 185 -0.77 4.62 -22.93
CA ASP A 185 -2.04 3.88 -22.92
C ASP A 185 -2.03 2.84 -21.80
N THR A 186 -1.22 1.82 -21.92
CA THR A 186 -1.01 0.78 -20.92
C THR A 186 0.48 0.46 -20.84
N ALA A 187 1.08 0.68 -19.67
CA ALA A 187 2.45 0.28 -19.43
C ALA A 187 2.51 -1.23 -19.22
N LYS A 188 3.46 -1.88 -19.90
CA LYS A 188 3.85 -3.28 -19.66
C LYS A 188 5.22 -3.28 -19.04
N ILE A 189 5.39 -3.95 -17.90
CA ILE A 189 6.69 -4.18 -17.28
C ILE A 189 6.91 -5.67 -17.13
N THR A 190 8.07 -6.14 -17.62
CA THR A 190 8.55 -7.50 -17.39
C THR A 190 9.84 -7.45 -16.58
N ILE A 191 9.80 -8.02 -15.38
CA ILE A 191 10.93 -8.10 -14.44
C ILE A 191 11.47 -9.53 -14.45
N GLU A 192 12.77 -9.69 -14.68
CA GLU A 192 13.47 -10.97 -14.58
C GLU A 192 13.92 -11.25 -13.15
N SER A 193 14.44 -10.22 -12.45
CA SER A 193 14.92 -10.35 -11.07
C SER A 193 14.87 -9.02 -10.32
N GLY A 194 14.77 -9.11 -9.00
CA GLY A 194 14.64 -7.96 -8.10
C GLY A 194 13.18 -7.66 -7.75
N LEU A 195 12.99 -6.60 -6.95
CA LEU A 195 11.70 -6.11 -6.47
C LEU A 195 11.57 -4.63 -6.80
N ALA A 196 10.51 -4.27 -7.49
CA ALA A 196 10.18 -2.91 -7.85
C ALA A 196 9.14 -2.30 -6.91
N LEU A 197 9.35 -1.06 -6.50
CA LEU A 197 8.31 -0.18 -5.99
C LEU A 197 7.75 0.59 -7.19
N ILE A 198 6.45 0.46 -7.42
CA ILE A 198 5.73 1.16 -8.47
C ILE A 198 4.91 2.26 -7.81
N VAL A 199 5.11 3.50 -8.24
CA VAL A 199 4.34 4.66 -7.76
C VAL A 199 3.66 5.32 -8.95
N ARG A 200 2.36 5.46 -8.86
CA ARG A 200 1.55 6.27 -9.77
C ARG A 200 1.09 7.50 -9.02
N SER A 201 1.43 8.69 -9.51
CA SER A 201 1.21 9.96 -8.80
C SER A 201 0.94 11.13 -9.76
#